data_8848210664a7f91a76131d80e4b0b211
#
_entry.id   8848210664a7f91a76131d80e4b0b211
#
_cell.length_a   1.000
_cell.length_b   1.000
_cell.length_c   1.000
_cell.angle_alpha   90.00
_cell.angle_beta   90.00
_cell.angle_gamma   90.00
#
_symmetry.space_group_name_H-M   'P 1'
#
loop_
_entity.id
_entity.type
_entity.pdbx_description
1 polymer ?
#
loop_
_entity_poly.entity_id
_entity_poly.type
_entity_poly.pdbx_seq_one_letter_code
_entity_poly.pdbx_strand_id
1 'polypeptide(L)'
;MKRALAGALLVFALTPMCLSAQARQDDGGSGPVIDTVIVVNHNIFAVGDQAPGFLEGFINALHRTTRAGVIRRTILLEPGMHYDSAQVVESERLLRDLGVFRDVKFDTLRVNGKLALRVTTGDGWSTSLNLGYSTTAGSVSWLVSATERNLLGTATALSVALHHNPDRNNLSFLYQNAAFLSRRTALNLEYDDLSDGRRGVWSYGQGFYQTAARFALQDSGEAAHNRVLMFKNDTLSAAYQRKVFISTNTVGWAPFATSRDYLRLTLSTVFRREDYQDTIFGSLTFPRHFYESFGVAAERSHVRYAQIEHFNSFGRHEDLDLSQTVGAGLWFAPKGLGYGTHAGVAPRAHFQVSGTWSGGFVSFRGQALGMYTRSGLDSGRVTSAITAVTTSLPSQTLIFHLEGGAVTRTAPGGEFDLWRDGNGPRLFGAHVFTGSRMVWLALDDRITLKSEVWSLFGLGIAPFYDWGGAWYGIQPSRTASDAGIALRVGPTRSIGGDVIEFAVGYRSGAGVEPGKHWAATLGTGIFYR
;
A
#
# COMPACT_ATOMS: atom_id res chain seq x y z
N MET A 1 14.65 -25.65 10.06
CA MET A 1 14.82 -24.26 10.51
C MET A 1 16.27 -23.75 10.45
N LYS A 2 17.27 -24.40 11.08
CA LYS A 2 18.67 -23.89 11.11
C LYS A 2 19.32 -23.71 9.73
N ARG A 3 19.02 -24.52 8.71
CA ARG A 3 19.59 -24.39 7.35
C ARG A 3 18.90 -23.33 6.48
N ALA A 4 17.64 -23.02 6.70
CA ALA A 4 16.92 -21.99 5.97
C ALA A 4 17.30 -20.57 6.48
N LEU A 5 17.55 -20.43 7.79
CA LEU A 5 18.11 -19.18 8.35
C LEU A 5 19.54 -18.90 7.85
N ALA A 6 20.35 -19.96 7.63
CA ALA A 6 21.71 -19.79 7.12
C ALA A 6 21.72 -19.30 5.66
N GLY A 7 20.76 -19.70 4.83
CA GLY A 7 20.62 -19.20 3.46
C GLY A 7 20.20 -17.73 3.39
N ALA A 8 19.26 -17.32 4.23
CA ALA A 8 18.83 -15.93 4.33
C ALA A 8 19.93 -15.02 4.91
N LEU A 9 20.69 -15.51 5.88
CA LEU A 9 21.84 -14.80 6.46
C LEU A 9 23.02 -14.65 5.49
N LEU A 10 23.24 -15.61 4.58
CA LEU A 10 24.31 -15.51 3.58
C LEU A 10 24.02 -14.46 2.50
N VAL A 11 22.77 -14.27 2.12
CA VAL A 11 22.34 -13.19 1.20
C VAL A 11 22.48 -11.82 1.86
N PHE A 12 22.21 -11.72 3.17
CA PHE A 12 22.43 -10.50 3.96
C PHE A 12 23.91 -10.06 4.04
N ALA A 13 24.84 -10.99 3.98
CA ALA A 13 26.27 -10.71 4.10
C ALA A 13 26.95 -10.22 2.79
N LEU A 14 26.33 -10.47 1.64
CA LEU A 14 26.91 -10.13 0.32
C LEU A 14 26.41 -8.80 -0.26
N THR A 15 25.37 -8.19 0.30
CA THR A 15 24.72 -7.01 -0.25
C THR A 15 25.43 -5.63 -0.01
N PRO A 16 26.27 -5.41 0.99
CA PRO A 16 26.81 -4.06 1.19
C PRO A 16 27.92 -3.64 0.20
N MET A 17 28.53 -4.56 -0.53
CA MET A 17 29.77 -4.23 -1.28
C MET A 17 29.58 -3.74 -2.73
N CYS A 18 28.40 -3.88 -3.34
CA CYS A 18 28.24 -3.55 -4.77
C CYS A 18 27.45 -2.27 -5.08
N LEU A 19 26.92 -1.56 -4.09
CA LEU A 19 25.99 -0.44 -4.33
C LEU A 19 26.64 0.96 -4.37
N SER A 20 27.95 1.07 -4.18
CA SER A 20 28.64 2.37 -4.21
C SER A 20 29.01 2.87 -5.62
N ALA A 21 28.81 2.08 -6.65
CA ALA A 21 29.11 2.46 -8.04
C ALA A 21 27.87 2.95 -8.79
N GLN A 22 27.07 3.85 -8.20
CA GLN A 22 26.18 4.67 -9.00
C GLN A 22 27.04 5.73 -9.67
N ALA A 23 27.35 5.52 -10.96
CA ALA A 23 27.96 6.56 -11.78
C ALA A 23 27.19 7.86 -11.56
N ARG A 24 27.88 8.94 -11.24
CA ARG A 24 27.30 10.29 -11.30
C ARG A 24 26.56 10.35 -12.61
N GLN A 25 25.24 10.52 -12.52
CA GLN A 25 24.42 10.75 -13.70
C GLN A 25 25.00 12.01 -14.32
N ASP A 26 25.52 11.89 -15.55
CA ASP A 26 26.05 13.02 -16.28
C ASP A 26 24.86 13.97 -16.52
N ASP A 27 24.83 15.04 -15.72
CA ASP A 27 23.77 16.04 -15.78
C ASP A 27 24.00 16.87 -17.03
N GLY A 28 23.59 16.39 -18.17
CA GLY A 28 23.53 17.21 -19.39
C GLY A 28 22.59 18.42 -19.28
N GLY A 29 22.36 18.91 -18.07
CA GLY A 29 21.51 20.05 -17.73
C GLY A 29 22.10 21.37 -18.16
N SER A 30 21.34 22.12 -18.95
CA SER A 30 21.66 23.50 -19.37
C SER A 30 21.32 24.55 -18.29
N GLY A 31 20.84 24.13 -17.12
CA GLY A 31 20.46 25.03 -16.02
C GLY A 31 21.66 25.62 -15.26
N PRO A 32 21.46 26.67 -14.45
CA PRO A 32 22.52 27.20 -13.62
C PRO A 32 22.95 26.18 -12.55
N VAL A 33 24.26 26.22 -12.17
CA VAL A 33 24.80 25.33 -11.15
C VAL A 33 24.32 25.75 -9.76
N ILE A 34 23.87 24.77 -8.97
CA ILE A 34 23.46 24.96 -7.56
C ILE A 34 24.75 25.06 -6.71
N ASP A 35 24.94 26.19 -6.04
CA ASP A 35 26.09 26.39 -5.16
C ASP A 35 25.82 25.77 -3.76
N THR A 36 24.61 25.91 -3.26
CA THR A 36 24.25 25.40 -1.94
C THR A 36 22.79 24.95 -1.84
N VAL A 37 22.53 24.03 -0.91
CA VAL A 37 21.17 23.59 -0.55
C VAL A 37 20.88 24.00 0.88
N ILE A 38 19.90 24.89 1.05
CA ILE A 38 19.42 25.42 2.33
C ILE A 38 18.18 24.66 2.75
N VAL A 39 18.23 24.00 3.89
CA VAL A 39 17.09 23.26 4.45
C VAL A 39 16.50 24.05 5.61
N VAL A 40 15.21 24.37 5.51
CA VAL A 40 14.40 25.01 6.55
C VAL A 40 13.27 24.07 6.90
N ASN A 41 13.28 23.56 8.14
CA ASN A 41 12.21 22.66 8.61
C ASN A 41 11.44 23.32 9.75
N HIS A 42 10.12 23.36 9.63
CA HIS A 42 9.20 23.90 10.63
C HIS A 42 8.53 22.78 11.44
N ASN A 43 8.15 23.08 12.67
CA ASN A 43 7.40 22.19 13.53
C ASN A 43 5.94 22.07 13.08
N ILE A 44 5.13 21.23 13.73
CA ILE A 44 3.73 20.90 13.39
C ILE A 44 2.87 22.17 13.39
N PHE A 45 2.98 22.98 14.45
CA PHE A 45 2.31 24.29 14.54
C PHE A 45 3.31 25.41 14.35
N ALA A 46 3.00 26.31 13.44
CA ALA A 46 3.71 27.55 13.25
C ALA A 46 3.09 28.67 14.10
N VAL A 47 3.85 29.73 14.35
CA VAL A 47 3.34 30.91 15.06
C VAL A 47 2.18 31.53 14.28
N GLY A 48 1.00 31.61 14.90
CA GLY A 48 -0.23 32.17 14.26
C GLY A 48 -1.26 31.14 13.83
N ASP A 49 -1.01 29.84 14.03
CA ASP A 49 -2.02 28.81 13.84
C ASP A 49 -3.16 28.94 14.88
N GLN A 50 -4.40 28.59 14.48
CA GLN A 50 -5.61 28.74 15.33
C GLN A 50 -5.82 27.58 16.32
N ALA A 51 -4.75 26.93 16.77
CA ALA A 51 -4.87 25.89 17.80
C ALA A 51 -5.00 26.52 19.20
N PRO A 52 -5.74 25.89 20.15
CA PRO A 52 -5.66 26.29 21.54
C PRO A 52 -4.20 26.22 22.04
N GLY A 53 -3.66 27.32 22.57
CA GLY A 53 -2.22 27.46 22.86
C GLY A 53 -1.61 26.38 23.77
N PHE A 54 -2.41 25.78 24.67
CA PHE A 54 -1.96 24.64 25.49
C PHE A 54 -1.76 23.36 24.66
N LEU A 55 -2.57 23.13 23.61
CA LEU A 55 -2.43 22.00 22.69
C LEU A 55 -1.23 22.18 21.78
N GLU A 56 -1.01 23.40 21.26
CA GLU A 56 0.15 23.74 20.44
C GLU A 56 1.45 23.45 21.20
N GLY A 57 1.58 23.98 22.41
CA GLY A 57 2.76 23.77 23.25
C GLY A 57 2.99 22.29 23.60
N PHE A 58 1.94 21.57 23.95
CA PHE A 58 2.01 20.16 24.31
C PHE A 58 2.42 19.29 23.10
N ILE A 59 1.78 19.51 21.96
CA ILE A 59 2.04 18.75 20.72
C ILE A 59 3.46 19.00 20.23
N ASN A 60 3.87 20.27 20.14
CA ASN A 60 5.21 20.63 19.70
C ASN A 60 6.30 20.12 20.69
N ALA A 61 5.99 20.01 21.99
CA ALA A 61 6.92 19.48 22.99
C ALA A 61 7.11 17.95 22.88
N LEU A 62 6.08 17.23 22.48
CA LEU A 62 6.14 15.77 22.27
C LEU A 62 6.75 15.40 20.91
N HIS A 63 6.66 16.29 19.93
CA HIS A 63 7.16 16.04 18.59
C HIS A 63 8.67 16.29 18.49
N ARG A 64 9.35 15.39 17.78
CA ARG A 64 10.75 15.57 17.39
C ARG A 64 10.82 15.96 15.92
N THR A 65 11.21 17.19 15.62
CA THR A 65 11.34 17.66 14.23
C THR A 65 12.28 16.78 13.42
N THR A 66 11.92 16.57 12.15
CA THR A 66 12.73 15.78 11.22
C THR A 66 14.09 16.41 11.01
N ARG A 67 15.14 15.62 11.17
CA ARG A 67 16.52 16.09 11.05
C ARG A 67 16.82 16.55 9.63
N ALA A 68 17.50 17.68 9.47
CA ALA A 68 17.92 18.20 8.16
C ALA A 68 18.71 17.18 7.32
N GLY A 69 19.42 16.25 7.96
CA GLY A 69 20.11 15.15 7.28
C GLY A 69 19.17 14.18 6.59
N VAL A 70 17.94 13.98 7.09
CA VAL A 70 16.92 13.16 6.42
C VAL A 70 16.49 13.84 5.12
N ILE A 71 16.19 15.15 5.18
CA ILE A 71 15.77 15.93 4.02
C ILE A 71 16.88 15.91 2.95
N ARG A 72 18.14 16.24 3.35
CA ARG A 72 19.28 16.25 2.41
C ARG A 72 19.56 14.92 1.73
N ARG A 73 19.40 13.81 2.44
CA ARG A 73 19.63 12.48 1.83
C ARG A 73 18.48 12.00 0.95
N THR A 74 17.28 12.58 1.08
CA THR A 74 16.09 12.20 0.31
C THR A 74 16.03 12.95 -1.02
N ILE A 75 16.40 14.23 -1.04
CA ILE A 75 16.40 15.04 -2.27
C ILE A 75 17.42 14.53 -3.28
N LEU A 76 17.16 14.80 -4.56
CA LEU A 76 17.98 14.35 -5.70
C LEU A 76 19.05 15.36 -6.10
N LEU A 77 18.86 16.63 -5.73
CA LEU A 77 19.72 17.74 -6.09
C LEU A 77 20.76 18.00 -5.00
N GLU A 78 22.02 18.11 -5.40
CA GLU A 78 23.17 18.37 -4.50
C GLU A 78 23.96 19.60 -4.98
N PRO A 79 24.71 20.26 -4.10
CA PRO A 79 25.64 21.31 -4.50
C PRO A 79 26.60 20.82 -5.61
N GLY A 80 26.80 21.66 -6.64
CA GLY A 80 27.61 21.34 -7.82
C GLY A 80 26.82 20.70 -8.98
N MET A 81 25.55 20.33 -8.80
CA MET A 81 24.69 19.86 -9.88
C MET A 81 23.99 21.03 -10.59
N HIS A 82 23.61 20.82 -11.85
CA HIS A 82 22.77 21.75 -12.57
C HIS A 82 21.32 21.70 -12.05
N TYR A 83 20.68 22.87 -11.99
CA TYR A 83 19.26 22.94 -11.64
C TYR A 83 18.40 22.23 -12.69
N ASP A 84 17.58 21.29 -12.23
CA ASP A 84 16.62 20.56 -13.05
C ASP A 84 15.26 20.56 -12.35
N SER A 85 14.27 21.19 -12.98
CA SER A 85 12.91 21.30 -12.44
C SER A 85 12.23 19.93 -12.28
N ALA A 86 12.55 18.96 -13.13
CA ALA A 86 11.98 17.62 -13.01
C ALA A 86 12.52 16.88 -11.77
N GLN A 87 13.81 17.06 -11.45
CA GLN A 87 14.39 16.53 -10.21
C GLN A 87 13.87 17.25 -8.97
N VAL A 88 13.50 18.54 -9.07
CA VAL A 88 12.83 19.27 -7.98
C VAL A 88 11.48 18.62 -7.69
N VAL A 89 10.61 18.48 -8.70
CA VAL A 89 9.27 17.87 -8.55
C VAL A 89 9.37 16.44 -7.99
N GLU A 90 10.32 15.65 -8.48
CA GLU A 90 10.55 14.28 -7.98
C GLU A 90 11.06 14.31 -6.52
N SER A 91 11.93 15.26 -6.16
CA SER A 91 12.39 15.43 -4.77
C SER A 91 11.27 15.82 -3.82
N GLU A 92 10.34 16.69 -4.26
CA GLU A 92 9.13 17.02 -3.50
C GLU A 92 8.29 15.78 -3.24
N ARG A 93 8.05 14.97 -4.29
CA ARG A 93 7.31 13.72 -4.17
C ARG A 93 7.99 12.74 -3.20
N LEU A 94 9.31 12.53 -3.34
CA LEU A 94 10.07 11.65 -2.45
C LEU A 94 10.03 12.09 -0.98
N LEU A 95 10.04 13.41 -0.73
CA LEU A 95 9.90 13.93 0.64
C LEU A 95 8.48 13.69 1.17
N ARG A 96 7.43 13.90 0.36
CA ARG A 96 6.05 13.57 0.77
C ARG A 96 5.85 12.07 1.01
N ASP A 97 6.47 11.21 0.21
CA ASP A 97 6.43 9.74 0.36
C ASP A 97 7.03 9.25 1.68
N LEU A 98 7.91 10.02 2.33
CA LEU A 98 8.38 9.69 3.69
C LEU A 98 7.24 9.67 4.72
N GLY A 99 6.11 10.34 4.43
CA GLY A 99 4.95 10.37 5.31
C GLY A 99 5.22 11.04 6.66
N VAL A 100 6.12 12.04 6.71
CA VAL A 100 6.44 12.82 7.90
C VAL A 100 6.23 14.32 7.71
N PHE A 101 6.09 14.78 6.47
CA PHE A 101 5.88 16.19 6.13
C PHE A 101 4.44 16.47 5.72
N ARG A 102 3.87 17.53 6.27
CA ARG A 102 2.59 18.10 5.82
C ARG A 102 2.79 18.93 4.55
N ASP A 103 3.83 19.77 4.55
CA ASP A 103 4.14 20.70 3.48
C ASP A 103 5.58 20.52 3.02
N VAL A 104 5.79 20.54 1.71
CA VAL A 104 7.11 20.50 1.08
C VAL A 104 7.14 21.54 -0.04
N LYS A 105 8.12 22.42 -0.02
CA LYS A 105 8.28 23.50 -0.97
C LYS A 105 9.73 23.70 -1.37
N PHE A 106 9.97 23.90 -2.65
CA PHE A 106 11.28 24.25 -3.18
C PHE A 106 11.24 25.64 -3.79
N ASP A 107 12.23 26.46 -3.44
CA ASP A 107 12.45 27.79 -3.99
C ASP A 107 13.89 27.95 -4.41
N THR A 108 14.13 28.81 -5.39
CA THR A 108 15.48 29.25 -5.77
C THR A 108 15.74 30.67 -5.32
N LEU A 109 16.92 30.90 -4.76
CA LEU A 109 17.36 32.24 -4.37
C LEU A 109 18.82 32.48 -4.76
N ARG A 110 19.22 33.73 -4.81
CA ARG A 110 20.62 34.10 -5.02
C ARG A 110 21.26 34.54 -3.71
N VAL A 111 22.32 33.81 -3.34
CA VAL A 111 23.14 34.15 -2.16
C VAL A 111 24.53 34.50 -2.69
N ASN A 112 24.98 35.73 -2.44
CA ASN A 112 26.26 36.24 -2.96
C ASN A 112 26.40 36.06 -4.49
N GLY A 113 25.31 36.28 -5.24
CA GLY A 113 25.29 36.13 -6.71
C GLY A 113 25.18 34.69 -7.24
N LYS A 114 25.33 33.68 -6.39
CA LYS A 114 25.25 32.25 -6.74
C LYS A 114 23.87 31.68 -6.48
N LEU A 115 23.50 30.64 -7.22
CA LEU A 115 22.21 29.94 -7.08
C LEU A 115 22.20 29.10 -5.81
N ALA A 116 21.25 29.32 -4.93
CA ALA A 116 20.94 28.45 -3.79
C ALA A 116 19.55 27.82 -3.99
N LEU A 117 19.43 26.53 -3.71
CA LEU A 117 18.17 25.82 -3.65
C LEU A 117 17.71 25.79 -2.19
N ARG A 118 16.55 26.40 -1.90
CA ARG A 118 15.94 26.36 -0.58
C ARG A 118 14.85 25.29 -0.55
N VAL A 119 14.95 24.35 0.39
CA VAL A 119 13.97 23.32 0.67
C VAL A 119 13.30 23.68 1.99
N THR A 120 12.04 24.05 1.92
CA THR A 120 11.21 24.37 3.09
C THR A 120 10.26 23.22 3.33
N THR A 121 10.29 22.65 4.53
CA THR A 121 9.39 21.56 4.94
C THR A 121 8.66 21.94 6.22
N GLY A 122 7.43 21.48 6.36
CA GLY A 122 6.68 21.55 7.62
C GLY A 122 6.39 20.12 8.08
N ASP A 123 6.84 19.76 9.27
CA ASP A 123 6.52 18.47 9.85
C ASP A 123 5.01 18.37 10.09
N GLY A 124 4.46 17.20 9.83
CA GLY A 124 3.13 16.85 10.30
C GLY A 124 3.19 16.08 11.61
N TRP A 125 2.06 15.86 12.24
CA TRP A 125 2.00 15.01 13.42
C TRP A 125 2.29 13.56 13.00
N SER A 126 3.44 13.06 13.43
CA SER A 126 3.97 11.75 13.05
C SER A 126 3.41 10.60 13.90
N THR A 127 2.89 10.90 15.10
CA THR A 127 2.26 9.91 15.98
C THR A 127 0.78 9.81 15.65
N SER A 128 0.31 8.63 15.29
CA SER A 128 -1.11 8.36 15.07
C SER A 128 -1.62 7.27 16.01
N LEU A 129 -2.79 7.49 16.58
CA LEU A 129 -3.58 6.50 17.31
C LEU A 129 -4.81 6.19 16.44
N ASN A 130 -4.92 4.97 15.98
CA ASN A 130 -6.06 4.53 15.20
C ASN A 130 -6.92 3.61 16.03
N LEU A 131 -8.21 3.90 16.04
CA LEU A 131 -9.24 3.11 16.70
C LEU A 131 -10.26 2.70 15.65
N GLY A 132 -10.40 1.42 15.41
CA GLY A 132 -11.41 0.86 14.54
C GLY A 132 -12.37 -0.02 15.35
N TYR A 133 -13.63 0.05 15.05
CA TYR A 133 -14.63 -0.86 15.58
C TYR A 133 -15.67 -1.11 14.49
N SER A 134 -15.97 -2.36 14.25
CA SER A 134 -17.03 -2.76 13.32
C SER A 134 -17.86 -3.85 13.97
N THR A 135 -19.16 -3.72 13.90
CA THR A 135 -20.09 -4.79 14.27
C THR A 135 -21.15 -4.92 13.19
N THR A 136 -21.22 -6.09 12.59
CA THR A 136 -22.19 -6.37 11.54
C THR A 136 -22.68 -7.80 11.70
N ALA A 137 -23.99 -7.98 11.83
CA ALA A 137 -24.63 -9.31 11.94
C ALA A 137 -24.03 -10.21 13.05
N GLY A 138 -23.62 -9.61 14.18
CA GLY A 138 -23.05 -10.35 15.31
C GLY A 138 -21.53 -10.58 15.25
N SER A 139 -20.89 -10.28 14.12
CA SER A 139 -19.43 -10.26 14.02
C SER A 139 -18.88 -8.95 14.57
N VAL A 140 -17.91 -9.04 15.45
CA VAL A 140 -17.23 -7.88 16.03
C VAL A 140 -15.77 -7.88 15.57
N SER A 141 -15.32 -6.75 15.07
CA SER A 141 -13.91 -6.50 14.81
C SER A 141 -13.51 -5.20 15.48
N TRP A 142 -12.31 -5.15 16.03
CA TRP A 142 -11.75 -3.90 16.54
C TRP A 142 -10.25 -3.85 16.29
N LEU A 143 -9.76 -2.63 16.12
CA LEU A 143 -8.36 -2.30 15.93
C LEU A 143 -7.98 -1.18 16.91
N VAL A 144 -6.87 -1.37 17.60
CA VAL A 144 -6.19 -0.31 18.34
C VAL A 144 -4.74 -0.30 17.87
N SER A 145 -4.30 0.79 17.29
CA SER A 145 -2.90 0.90 16.86
C SER A 145 -2.29 2.23 17.25
N ALA A 146 -1.01 2.18 17.57
CA ALA A 146 -0.15 3.34 17.79
C ALA A 146 1.01 3.28 16.80
N THR A 147 1.19 4.35 16.03
CA THR A 147 2.27 4.45 15.04
C THR A 147 3.01 5.76 15.24
N GLU A 148 4.33 5.68 15.40
CA GLU A 148 5.24 6.83 15.29
C GLU A 148 5.99 6.71 13.97
N ARG A 149 5.84 7.70 13.06
CA ARG A 149 6.47 7.68 11.72
C ARG A 149 7.79 8.42 11.66
N ASN A 150 8.11 9.18 12.68
CA ASN A 150 9.31 10.01 12.71
C ASN A 150 10.15 9.75 13.96
N LEU A 151 10.34 8.49 14.30
CA LEU A 151 11.07 8.08 15.50
C LEU A 151 12.40 8.83 15.61
N LEU A 152 12.55 9.62 16.67
CA LEU A 152 13.72 10.46 16.94
C LEU A 152 14.08 11.44 15.79
N GLY A 153 13.15 11.83 14.94
CA GLY A 153 13.39 12.74 13.80
C GLY A 153 14.14 12.09 12.63
N THR A 154 14.07 10.76 12.49
CA THR A 154 14.83 10.02 11.47
C THR A 154 13.98 9.57 10.28
N ALA A 155 12.68 9.91 10.24
CA ALA A 155 11.68 9.37 9.31
C ALA A 155 11.65 7.83 9.33
N THR A 156 11.79 7.25 10.51
CA THR A 156 11.64 5.82 10.76
C THR A 156 10.28 5.59 11.40
N ALA A 157 9.50 4.69 10.83
CA ALA A 157 8.21 4.31 11.38
C ALA A 157 8.32 3.10 12.29
N LEU A 158 7.66 3.18 13.44
CA LEU A 158 7.43 2.08 14.37
C LEU A 158 5.93 2.03 14.68
N SER A 159 5.30 0.87 14.50
CA SER A 159 3.89 0.68 14.79
C SER A 159 3.68 -0.56 15.66
N VAL A 160 2.73 -0.44 16.58
CA VAL A 160 2.17 -1.56 17.34
C VAL A 160 0.66 -1.54 17.15
N ALA A 161 0.08 -2.67 16.79
CA ALA A 161 -1.34 -2.80 16.58
C ALA A 161 -1.90 -4.04 17.26
N LEU A 162 -3.02 -3.87 17.95
CA LEU A 162 -3.87 -4.94 18.45
C LEU A 162 -5.10 -5.01 17.56
N HIS A 163 -5.30 -6.13 16.92
CA HIS A 163 -6.44 -6.35 16.05
C HIS A 163 -7.20 -7.60 16.48
N HIS A 164 -8.50 -7.47 16.59
CA HIS A 164 -9.44 -8.56 16.78
C HIS A 164 -10.38 -8.62 15.59
N ASN A 165 -10.53 -9.78 15.01
CA ASN A 165 -11.56 -10.07 14.03
C ASN A 165 -12.21 -11.42 14.37
N PRO A 166 -13.32 -11.81 13.73
CA PRO A 166 -13.99 -13.07 14.03
C PRO A 166 -13.09 -14.31 13.93
N ASP A 167 -12.01 -14.25 13.14
CA ASP A 167 -11.12 -15.37 12.91
C ASP A 167 -10.01 -15.49 13.94
N ARG A 168 -9.49 -14.34 14.41
CA ARG A 168 -8.29 -14.32 15.27
C ARG A 168 -8.05 -12.98 15.96
N ASN A 169 -7.23 -13.06 17.00
CA ASN A 169 -6.54 -11.89 17.56
C ASN A 169 -5.14 -11.79 16.94
N ASN A 170 -4.66 -10.59 16.76
CA ASN A 170 -3.34 -10.31 16.25
C ASN A 170 -2.68 -9.16 17.05
N LEU A 171 -1.43 -9.37 17.45
CA LEU A 171 -0.53 -8.31 17.91
C LEU A 171 0.55 -8.13 16.86
N SER A 172 0.50 -6.99 16.16
CA SER A 172 1.42 -6.66 15.07
C SER A 172 2.47 -5.66 15.51
N PHE A 173 3.71 -5.86 15.06
CA PHE A 173 4.81 -4.93 15.15
C PHE A 173 5.31 -4.61 13.74
N LEU A 174 5.42 -3.33 13.41
CA LEU A 174 5.93 -2.86 12.12
C LEU A 174 7.10 -1.91 12.35
N TYR A 175 8.20 -2.14 11.62
CA TYR A 175 9.33 -1.25 11.51
C TYR A 175 9.58 -0.91 10.04
N GLN A 176 9.68 0.38 9.71
CA GLN A 176 9.96 0.85 8.36
C GLN A 176 11.02 1.95 8.39
N ASN A 177 12.04 1.82 7.54
CA ASN A 177 13.06 2.84 7.37
C ASN A 177 13.47 2.91 5.89
N ALA A 178 13.25 4.05 5.26
CA ALA A 178 13.55 4.27 3.84
C ALA A 178 15.04 4.45 3.54
N ALA A 179 15.90 4.61 4.55
CA ALA A 179 17.33 4.85 4.40
C ALA A 179 18.13 4.10 5.48
N PHE A 180 17.89 2.81 5.61
CA PHE A 180 18.56 1.92 6.55
C PHE A 180 19.98 1.59 6.06
N LEU A 181 20.99 1.91 6.86
CA LEU A 181 22.43 1.73 6.59
C LEU A 181 22.98 2.50 5.37
N SER A 182 22.15 2.89 4.42
CA SER A 182 22.56 3.70 3.28
C SER A 182 21.45 4.67 2.85
N ARG A 183 21.79 5.64 1.98
CA ARG A 183 20.81 6.68 1.54
C ARG A 183 19.59 6.13 0.79
N ARG A 184 19.70 4.96 0.19
CA ARG A 184 18.70 4.43 -0.75
C ARG A 184 18.24 3.00 -0.44
N THR A 185 18.72 2.44 0.67
CA THR A 185 18.35 1.08 1.08
C THR A 185 17.20 1.16 2.07
N ALA A 186 16.05 0.65 1.69
CA ALA A 186 14.91 0.54 2.59
C ALA A 186 14.95 -0.79 3.38
N LEU A 187 14.44 -0.75 4.60
CA LEU A 187 14.17 -1.94 5.41
C LEU A 187 12.75 -1.83 5.96
N ASN A 188 11.93 -2.85 5.67
CA ASN A 188 10.61 -3.02 6.27
C ASN A 188 10.56 -4.39 6.93
N LEU A 189 10.12 -4.41 8.18
CA LEU A 189 9.93 -5.62 8.97
C LEU A 189 8.54 -5.58 9.59
N GLU A 190 7.80 -6.67 9.47
CA GLU A 190 6.52 -6.87 10.13
C GLU A 190 6.54 -8.20 10.88
N TYR A 191 6.08 -8.21 12.09
CA TYR A 191 5.91 -9.41 12.90
C TYR A 191 4.53 -9.42 13.52
N ASP A 192 3.81 -10.50 13.29
CA ASP A 192 2.48 -10.75 13.80
C ASP A 192 2.49 -11.94 14.77
N ASP A 193 2.07 -11.70 16.00
CA ASP A 193 1.72 -12.73 16.98
C ASP A 193 0.22 -12.97 16.91
N LEU A 194 -0.15 -14.09 16.29
CA LEU A 194 -1.54 -14.44 16.01
C LEU A 194 -2.03 -15.41 17.07
N SER A 195 -3.31 -15.33 17.48
CA SER A 195 -3.91 -16.30 18.40
C SER A 195 -3.84 -17.76 17.91
N ASP A 196 -3.56 -17.98 16.63
CA ASP A 196 -3.45 -19.27 15.96
C ASP A 196 -2.08 -19.49 15.31
N GLY A 197 -1.07 -18.68 15.64
CA GLY A 197 0.26 -18.83 15.11
C GLY A 197 1.09 -17.56 15.07
N ARG A 198 1.93 -17.43 14.06
CA ARG A 198 2.81 -16.27 13.88
C ARG A 198 3.15 -16.05 12.41
N ARG A 199 3.45 -14.81 12.06
CA ARG A 199 3.88 -14.40 10.72
C ARG A 199 4.98 -13.35 10.81
N GLY A 200 5.98 -13.46 9.95
CA GLY A 200 7.00 -12.44 9.76
C GLY A 200 7.10 -12.11 8.28
N VAL A 201 7.15 -10.83 7.96
CA VAL A 201 7.36 -10.31 6.60
C VAL A 201 8.55 -9.37 6.61
N TRP A 202 9.34 -9.41 5.56
CA TRP A 202 10.46 -8.50 5.40
C TRP A 202 10.59 -8.03 3.96
N SER A 203 11.13 -6.83 3.80
CA SER A 203 11.73 -6.38 2.57
C SER A 203 12.97 -5.55 2.87
N TYR A 204 14.03 -5.79 2.13
CA TYR A 204 15.30 -5.10 2.27
C TYR A 204 15.92 -4.85 0.91
N GLY A 205 16.49 -3.69 0.72
CA GLY A 205 17.24 -3.37 -0.47
C GLY A 205 16.96 -1.98 -1.03
N GLN A 206 17.54 -1.72 -2.18
CA GLN A 206 17.30 -0.52 -2.96
C GLN A 206 16.39 -0.88 -4.13
N GLY A 207 15.14 -0.42 -4.11
CA GLY A 207 14.25 -0.46 -5.26
C GLY A 207 14.62 0.60 -6.31
N PHE A 208 13.82 0.71 -7.35
CA PHE A 208 13.89 1.89 -8.23
C PHE A 208 13.31 3.09 -7.48
N TYR A 209 14.11 3.69 -6.61
CA TYR A 209 13.72 4.74 -5.65
C TYR A 209 13.26 6.07 -6.28
N GLN A 210 13.51 6.25 -7.57
CA GLN A 210 13.05 7.38 -8.38
C GLN A 210 12.75 6.91 -9.80
N THR A 211 12.02 7.72 -10.57
CA THR A 211 11.66 7.39 -11.95
C THR A 211 12.89 7.12 -12.82
N ALA A 212 13.92 7.96 -12.70
CA ALA A 212 15.17 7.85 -13.45
C ALA A 212 16.20 6.85 -12.87
N ALA A 213 15.84 6.08 -11.82
CA ALA A 213 16.76 5.10 -11.25
C ALA A 213 17.13 4.00 -12.26
N ARG A 214 18.43 3.71 -12.37
CA ARG A 214 18.98 2.74 -13.33
C ARG A 214 19.08 1.33 -12.79
N PHE A 215 19.23 1.16 -11.47
CA PHE A 215 19.46 -0.13 -10.84
C PHE A 215 18.59 -0.31 -9.62
N ALA A 216 18.22 -1.55 -9.38
CA ALA A 216 17.52 -2.00 -8.18
C ALA A 216 18.09 -3.34 -7.70
N LEU A 217 18.15 -3.53 -6.40
CA LEU A 217 18.48 -4.79 -5.75
C LEU A 217 17.61 -4.93 -4.52
N GLN A 218 16.78 -5.94 -4.47
CA GLN A 218 15.81 -6.10 -3.39
C GLN A 218 15.64 -7.58 -3.02
N ASP A 219 15.57 -7.85 -1.74
CA ASP A 219 15.07 -9.09 -1.16
C ASP A 219 13.77 -8.83 -0.41
N SER A 220 12.83 -9.75 -0.51
CA SER A 220 11.58 -9.71 0.24
C SER A 220 11.07 -11.11 0.53
N GLY A 221 10.30 -11.25 1.60
CA GLY A 221 9.77 -12.58 1.91
C GLY A 221 8.76 -12.59 3.04
N GLU A 222 8.24 -13.81 3.26
CA GLU A 222 7.28 -14.15 4.31
C GLU A 222 7.66 -15.49 4.94
N ALA A 223 7.58 -15.55 6.26
CA ALA A 223 7.63 -16.81 7.01
C ALA A 223 6.42 -16.84 7.95
N ALA A 224 5.53 -17.80 7.77
CA ALA A 224 4.34 -17.92 8.60
C ALA A 224 4.05 -19.36 9.01
N HIS A 225 3.44 -19.49 10.18
CA HIS A 225 2.82 -20.70 10.68
C HIS A 225 1.53 -20.29 11.35
N ASN A 226 0.42 -20.45 10.65
CA ASN A 226 -0.89 -19.95 11.08
C ASN A 226 -2.00 -20.82 10.50
N ARG A 227 -3.21 -20.66 11.06
CA ARG A 227 -4.40 -21.31 10.57
C ARG A 227 -4.95 -20.56 9.35
N VAL A 228 -5.39 -21.31 8.35
CA VAL A 228 -6.16 -20.80 7.20
C VAL A 228 -7.57 -21.36 7.29
N LEU A 229 -8.54 -20.44 7.27
CA LEU A 229 -9.96 -20.76 7.30
C LEU A 229 -10.54 -20.58 5.90
N MET A 230 -11.36 -21.51 5.50
CA MET A 230 -12.13 -21.45 4.25
C MET A 230 -13.61 -21.33 4.56
N PHE A 231 -14.22 -20.30 4.05
CA PHE A 231 -15.65 -20.06 4.22
C PHE A 231 -16.41 -20.30 2.93
N LYS A 232 -17.64 -20.73 3.07
CA LYS A 232 -18.59 -20.82 1.98
C LYS A 232 -19.94 -20.33 2.46
N ASN A 233 -20.38 -19.20 1.91
CA ASN A 233 -21.65 -18.58 2.27
C ASN A 233 -21.81 -18.37 3.78
N ASP A 234 -20.85 -17.68 4.39
CA ASP A 234 -20.82 -17.37 5.83
C ASP A 234 -20.67 -18.60 6.75
N THR A 235 -20.36 -19.74 6.19
CA THR A 235 -20.16 -20.98 6.97
C THR A 235 -18.73 -21.46 6.79
N LEU A 236 -18.06 -21.78 7.90
CA LEU A 236 -16.74 -22.39 7.90
C LEU A 236 -16.83 -23.77 7.24
N SER A 237 -16.18 -23.94 6.10
CA SER A 237 -16.19 -25.18 5.31
C SER A 237 -14.95 -26.02 5.51
N ALA A 238 -13.80 -25.42 5.83
CA ALA A 238 -12.56 -26.10 6.15
C ALA A 238 -11.60 -25.19 6.93
N ALA A 239 -10.69 -25.82 7.67
CA ALA A 239 -9.61 -25.14 8.38
C ALA A 239 -8.33 -25.99 8.33
N TYR A 240 -7.21 -25.36 8.00
CA TYR A 240 -5.90 -26.00 7.83
C TYR A 240 -4.83 -25.25 8.60
N GLN A 241 -3.87 -25.99 9.14
CA GLN A 241 -2.63 -25.39 9.63
C GLN A 241 -1.68 -25.19 8.45
N ARG A 242 -1.33 -23.95 8.17
CA ARG A 242 -0.43 -23.55 7.08
C ARG A 242 0.95 -23.25 7.62
N LYS A 243 1.97 -23.76 6.94
CA LYS A 243 3.35 -23.36 7.14
C LYS A 243 3.91 -22.87 5.82
N VAL A 244 4.37 -21.64 5.78
CA VAL A 244 4.88 -21.02 4.55
C VAL A 244 6.23 -20.37 4.81
N PHE A 245 7.10 -20.44 3.82
CA PHE A 245 8.31 -19.65 3.67
C PHE A 245 8.43 -19.25 2.21
N ILE A 246 8.50 -17.96 1.95
CA ILE A 246 8.71 -17.38 0.63
C ILE A 246 9.87 -16.40 0.74
N SER A 247 10.81 -16.43 -0.21
CA SER A 247 11.84 -15.42 -0.37
C SER A 247 11.96 -15.10 -1.86
N THR A 248 11.98 -13.82 -2.16
CA THR A 248 12.09 -13.29 -3.53
C THR A 248 13.27 -12.33 -3.57
N ASN A 249 14.24 -12.64 -4.43
CA ASN A 249 15.36 -11.77 -4.71
C ASN A 249 15.19 -11.19 -6.11
N THR A 250 15.35 -9.88 -6.25
CA THR A 250 15.16 -9.18 -7.52
C THR A 250 16.34 -8.26 -7.79
N VAL A 251 16.90 -8.39 -9.00
CA VAL A 251 17.86 -7.44 -9.58
C VAL A 251 17.17 -6.73 -10.72
N GLY A 252 17.22 -5.41 -10.71
CA GLY A 252 16.60 -4.57 -11.73
C GLY A 252 17.64 -3.71 -12.45
N TRP A 253 17.42 -3.54 -13.75
CA TRP A 253 18.18 -2.63 -14.59
C TRP A 253 17.23 -1.87 -15.52
N ALA A 254 17.43 -0.56 -15.63
CA ALA A 254 16.70 0.28 -16.57
C ALA A 254 17.63 0.71 -17.71
N PRO A 255 17.55 0.07 -18.89
CA PRO A 255 18.31 0.48 -20.08
C PRO A 255 17.94 1.90 -20.50
N PHE A 256 16.71 2.29 -20.24
CA PHE A 256 16.21 3.64 -20.49
C PHE A 256 15.44 4.12 -19.24
N ALA A 257 15.80 5.29 -18.74
CA ALA A 257 15.11 5.96 -17.65
C ALA A 257 15.37 7.46 -17.69
N THR A 258 14.29 8.24 -17.66
CA THR A 258 14.25 9.70 -17.54
C THR A 258 13.40 10.09 -16.34
N SER A 259 13.14 11.37 -16.15
CA SER A 259 12.21 11.86 -15.12
C SER A 259 10.73 11.49 -15.36
N ARG A 260 10.38 11.07 -16.59
CA ARG A 260 8.99 10.76 -16.97
C ARG A 260 8.79 9.38 -17.57
N ASP A 261 9.82 8.81 -18.17
CA ASP A 261 9.69 7.57 -18.92
C ASP A 261 10.77 6.58 -18.51
N TYR A 262 10.40 5.32 -18.42
CA TYR A 262 11.37 4.26 -18.22
C TYR A 262 11.01 2.96 -18.95
N LEU A 263 12.05 2.17 -19.21
CA LEU A 263 11.96 0.74 -19.48
C LEU A 263 12.82 0.04 -18.43
N ARG A 264 12.21 -0.79 -17.59
CA ARG A 264 12.87 -1.57 -16.54
C ARG A 264 12.83 -3.04 -16.88
N LEU A 265 13.96 -3.70 -16.73
CA LEU A 265 14.11 -5.15 -16.85
C LEU A 265 14.46 -5.68 -15.47
N THR A 266 13.81 -6.77 -15.07
CA THR A 266 14.08 -7.41 -13.78
C THR A 266 14.37 -8.88 -13.95
N LEU A 267 15.34 -9.37 -13.19
CA LEU A 267 15.62 -10.78 -12.97
C LEU A 267 15.26 -11.10 -11.52
N SER A 268 14.44 -12.11 -11.31
CA SER A 268 14.01 -12.51 -9.99
C SER A 268 14.20 -14.00 -9.75
N THR A 269 14.54 -14.36 -8.50
CA THR A 269 14.45 -15.73 -8.02
C THR A 269 13.40 -15.79 -6.92
N VAL A 270 12.54 -16.80 -6.96
CA VAL A 270 11.53 -17.04 -5.93
C VAL A 270 11.71 -18.42 -5.38
N PHE A 271 12.03 -18.48 -4.11
CA PHE A 271 12.00 -19.71 -3.33
C PHE A 271 10.68 -19.77 -2.57
N ARG A 272 9.87 -20.80 -2.77
CA ARG A 272 8.60 -20.99 -2.07
C ARG A 272 8.48 -22.41 -1.52
N ARG A 273 8.22 -22.48 -0.24
CA ARG A 273 7.82 -23.67 0.46
C ARG A 273 6.51 -23.44 1.17
N GLU A 274 5.48 -24.19 0.83
CA GLU A 274 4.17 -24.06 1.44
C GLU A 274 3.62 -25.47 1.73
N ASP A 275 3.14 -25.66 2.94
CA ASP A 275 2.68 -26.95 3.45
C ASP A 275 1.42 -26.70 4.27
N TYR A 276 0.36 -27.40 3.94
CA TYR A 276 -0.89 -27.44 4.70
C TYR A 276 -0.88 -28.73 5.52
N GLN A 277 -0.41 -28.60 6.75
CA GLN A 277 -0.34 -29.69 7.72
C GLN A 277 -1.63 -29.70 8.52
N ASP A 278 -2.04 -30.88 9.00
CA ASP A 278 -3.14 -31.06 9.93
C ASP A 278 -4.44 -30.36 9.50
N THR A 279 -5.28 -31.10 8.82
CA THR A 279 -6.67 -30.70 8.61
C THR A 279 -7.36 -30.59 9.97
N ILE A 280 -7.62 -29.37 10.42
CA ILE A 280 -8.32 -29.09 11.67
C ILE A 280 -9.81 -29.41 11.48
N PHE A 281 -10.33 -29.08 10.30
CA PHE A 281 -11.71 -29.32 9.91
C PHE A 281 -11.81 -29.44 8.39
N GLY A 282 -12.60 -30.39 7.88
CA GLY A 282 -12.78 -30.66 6.45
C GLY A 282 -11.98 -31.85 5.94
N SER A 283 -12.21 -32.26 4.70
CA SER A 283 -11.67 -33.51 4.12
C SER A 283 -10.74 -33.30 2.92
N LEU A 284 -10.43 -32.06 2.56
CA LEU A 284 -9.60 -31.78 1.39
C LEU A 284 -8.12 -31.96 1.71
N THR A 285 -7.42 -32.70 0.86
CA THR A 285 -5.96 -32.83 0.94
C THR A 285 -5.32 -31.90 -0.08
N PHE A 286 -4.47 -31.01 0.39
CA PHE A 286 -3.69 -30.13 -0.47
C PHE A 286 -2.26 -30.65 -0.59
N PRO A 287 -1.70 -30.70 -1.81
CA PRO A 287 -0.31 -31.10 -1.99
C PRO A 287 0.63 -30.03 -1.44
N ARG A 288 1.77 -30.47 -0.96
CA ARG A 288 2.87 -29.57 -0.62
C ARG A 288 3.35 -28.87 -1.88
N HIS A 289 3.47 -27.54 -1.82
CA HIS A 289 4.05 -26.75 -2.88
C HIS A 289 5.49 -26.39 -2.53
N PHE A 290 6.42 -26.92 -3.31
CA PHE A 290 7.83 -26.56 -3.25
C PHE A 290 8.25 -26.18 -4.64
N TYR A 291 8.72 -24.98 -4.84
CA TYR A 291 9.39 -24.63 -6.06
C TYR A 291 10.37 -23.48 -5.88
N GLU A 292 11.43 -23.58 -6.63
CA GLU A 292 12.29 -22.46 -6.96
C GLU A 292 11.94 -22.04 -8.38
N SER A 293 11.80 -20.74 -8.59
CA SER A 293 11.55 -20.21 -9.91
C SER A 293 12.48 -19.04 -10.22
N PHE A 294 12.85 -18.96 -11.49
CA PHE A 294 13.63 -17.88 -12.07
C PHE A 294 12.72 -17.10 -13.00
N GLY A 295 12.66 -15.80 -12.85
CA GLY A 295 11.77 -14.96 -13.63
C GLY A 295 12.49 -13.81 -14.27
N VAL A 296 12.06 -13.47 -15.47
CA VAL A 296 12.41 -12.24 -16.16
C VAL A 296 11.16 -11.45 -16.43
N ALA A 297 11.23 -10.13 -16.22
CA ALA A 297 10.11 -9.25 -16.53
C ALA A 297 10.62 -7.95 -17.15
N ALA A 298 9.76 -7.34 -17.95
CA ALA A 298 9.94 -6.02 -18.51
C ALA A 298 8.74 -5.14 -18.12
N GLU A 299 9.00 -3.90 -17.77
CA GLU A 299 8.00 -2.90 -17.49
C GLU A 299 8.35 -1.59 -18.18
N ARG A 300 7.39 -1.04 -18.93
CA ARG A 300 7.48 0.29 -19.51
C ARG A 300 6.43 1.19 -18.87
N SER A 301 6.83 2.41 -18.53
CA SER A 301 5.90 3.40 -17.99
C SER A 301 6.19 4.79 -18.54
N HIS A 302 5.11 5.53 -18.79
CA HIS A 302 5.11 6.98 -18.87
C HIS A 302 4.53 7.51 -17.55
N VAL A 303 5.40 8.04 -16.71
CA VAL A 303 5.09 8.41 -15.32
C VAL A 303 4.35 9.74 -15.28
N ARG A 304 3.23 9.74 -14.57
CA ARG A 304 2.43 10.93 -14.34
C ARG A 304 1.84 10.87 -12.93
N TYR A 305 2.13 11.88 -12.13
CA TYR A 305 1.47 12.11 -10.85
C TYR A 305 0.53 13.30 -10.94
N ALA A 306 -0.60 13.23 -10.24
CA ALA A 306 -1.50 14.35 -10.02
C ALA A 306 -1.69 14.53 -8.51
N GLN A 307 -1.76 15.79 -8.08
CA GLN A 307 -2.10 16.11 -6.70
C GLN A 307 -3.61 16.36 -6.61
N ILE A 308 -4.22 15.76 -5.60
CA ILE A 308 -5.62 15.97 -5.27
C ILE A 308 -5.75 16.23 -3.76
N GLU A 309 -6.72 17.04 -3.40
CA GLU A 309 -7.11 17.26 -2.01
C GLU A 309 -8.48 16.64 -1.74
N HIS A 310 -8.77 16.34 -0.48
CA HIS A 310 -10.07 15.82 -0.05
C HIS A 310 -10.52 14.52 -0.72
N PHE A 311 -9.57 13.73 -1.22
CA PHE A 311 -9.88 12.42 -1.79
C PHE A 311 -9.98 11.36 -0.69
N ASN A 312 -8.88 10.96 -0.07
CA ASN A 312 -8.87 9.98 1.03
C ASN A 312 -8.65 10.63 2.41
N SER A 313 -8.25 11.89 2.46
CA SER A 313 -7.95 12.63 3.69
C SER A 313 -8.62 14.00 3.73
N PHE A 314 -8.53 14.69 4.85
CA PHE A 314 -8.85 16.10 4.98
C PHE A 314 -7.56 16.94 5.03
N GLY A 315 -7.47 18.02 4.22
CA GLY A 315 -6.40 19.01 4.32
C GLY A 315 -4.98 18.54 3.96
N ARG A 316 -4.83 17.41 3.29
CA ARG A 316 -3.55 16.90 2.78
C ARG A 316 -3.57 16.79 1.26
N HIS A 317 -2.48 17.21 0.61
CA HIS A 317 -2.24 16.90 -0.79
C HIS A 317 -1.88 15.42 -0.92
N GLU A 318 -2.60 14.69 -1.76
CA GLU A 318 -2.36 13.29 -2.08
C GLU A 318 -1.78 13.19 -3.48
N ASP A 319 -0.61 12.55 -3.61
CA ASP A 319 0.00 12.26 -4.92
C ASP A 319 -0.62 10.98 -5.48
N LEU A 320 -1.39 11.12 -6.55
CA LEU A 320 -2.00 10.00 -7.26
C LEU A 320 -1.13 9.58 -8.43
N ASP A 321 -0.82 8.29 -8.50
CA ASP A 321 -0.15 7.69 -9.64
C ASP A 321 -1.15 7.48 -10.78
N LEU A 322 -1.06 8.30 -11.81
CA LEU A 322 -1.84 8.27 -13.04
C LEU A 322 -0.99 7.90 -14.26
N SER A 323 0.07 7.15 -14.02
CA SER A 323 1.01 6.70 -15.05
C SER A 323 0.33 5.77 -16.06
N GLN A 324 0.92 5.73 -17.26
CA GLN A 324 0.60 4.74 -18.31
C GLN A 324 1.65 3.63 -18.20
N THR A 325 1.28 2.50 -17.62
CA THR A 325 2.21 1.42 -17.32
C THR A 325 1.76 0.12 -17.97
N VAL A 326 2.69 -0.61 -18.54
CA VAL A 326 2.51 -1.99 -18.97
C VAL A 326 3.72 -2.81 -18.57
N GLY A 327 3.46 -3.96 -17.95
CA GLY A 327 4.50 -4.90 -17.55
C GLY A 327 4.10 -6.33 -17.85
N ALA A 328 5.09 -7.12 -18.24
CA ALA A 328 4.94 -8.56 -18.45
C ALA A 328 6.20 -9.30 -18.04
N GLY A 329 6.02 -10.52 -17.56
CA GLY A 329 7.13 -11.37 -17.15
C GLY A 329 6.79 -12.85 -17.22
N LEU A 330 7.84 -13.65 -17.22
CA LEU A 330 7.75 -15.10 -17.27
C LEU A 330 8.68 -15.70 -16.23
N TRP A 331 8.14 -16.55 -15.39
CA TRP A 331 8.88 -17.32 -14.39
C TRP A 331 8.88 -18.78 -14.78
N PHE A 332 10.02 -19.42 -14.65
CA PHE A 332 10.21 -20.84 -14.89
C PHE A 332 10.60 -21.53 -13.58
N ALA A 333 9.86 -22.55 -13.22
CA ALA A 333 10.12 -23.42 -12.07
C ALA A 333 10.56 -24.81 -12.55
N PRO A 334 11.85 -25.13 -12.58
CA PRO A 334 12.33 -26.43 -13.03
C PRO A 334 12.07 -27.53 -11.98
N LYS A 335 11.68 -28.71 -12.45
CA LYS A 335 11.54 -29.88 -11.58
C LYS A 335 12.92 -30.32 -11.07
N GLY A 336 13.02 -30.53 -9.76
CA GLY A 336 14.21 -31.13 -9.13
C GLY A 336 15.34 -30.14 -8.84
N LEU A 337 15.15 -28.85 -9.10
CA LEU A 337 16.07 -27.84 -8.61
C LEU A 337 15.70 -27.48 -7.15
N GLY A 338 16.62 -27.75 -6.24
CA GLY A 338 16.35 -27.59 -4.83
C GLY A 338 15.24 -28.52 -4.33
N TYR A 339 14.12 -27.95 -3.95
CA TYR A 339 12.96 -28.70 -3.43
C TYR A 339 11.78 -28.75 -4.42
N GLY A 340 12.01 -28.44 -5.70
CA GLY A 340 10.96 -28.40 -6.71
C GLY A 340 10.30 -29.76 -6.95
N THR A 341 8.99 -29.85 -6.74
CA THR A 341 8.19 -31.07 -6.98
C THR A 341 7.55 -31.07 -8.37
N HIS A 342 7.33 -29.91 -8.95
CA HIS A 342 6.68 -29.72 -10.25
C HIS A 342 7.48 -28.76 -11.12
N ALA A 343 7.60 -29.09 -12.41
CA ALA A 343 8.04 -28.09 -13.40
C ALA A 343 6.84 -27.25 -13.83
N GLY A 344 7.03 -25.96 -13.94
CA GLY A 344 5.96 -25.05 -14.35
C GLY A 344 6.48 -23.76 -14.94
N VAL A 345 5.57 -23.05 -15.61
CA VAL A 345 5.81 -21.75 -16.21
C VAL A 345 4.74 -20.80 -15.68
N ALA A 346 5.15 -19.64 -15.15
CA ALA A 346 4.26 -18.67 -14.56
C ALA A 346 4.32 -17.32 -15.30
N PRO A 347 3.46 -17.11 -16.32
CA PRO A 347 3.29 -15.79 -16.92
C PRO A 347 2.63 -14.83 -15.93
N ARG A 348 3.06 -13.57 -15.95
CA ARG A 348 2.48 -12.46 -15.21
C ARG A 348 2.39 -11.26 -16.12
N ALA A 349 1.31 -10.50 -16.00
CA ALA A 349 1.14 -9.25 -16.72
C ALA A 349 0.37 -8.27 -15.83
N HIS A 350 0.66 -6.99 -15.98
CA HIS A 350 -0.10 -5.91 -15.37
C HIS A 350 -0.11 -4.70 -16.30
N PHE A 351 -1.13 -3.88 -16.13
CA PHE A 351 -1.19 -2.60 -16.81
C PHE A 351 -1.94 -1.57 -15.97
N GLN A 352 -1.65 -0.30 -16.23
CA GLN A 352 -2.41 0.85 -15.77
C GLN A 352 -2.54 1.84 -16.93
N VAL A 353 -3.76 2.31 -17.16
CA VAL A 353 -4.07 3.36 -18.13
C VAL A 353 -4.92 4.40 -17.42
N SER A 354 -4.48 5.65 -17.46
CA SER A 354 -5.15 6.74 -16.74
C SER A 354 -5.37 7.94 -17.64
N GLY A 355 -6.49 8.62 -17.45
CA GLY A 355 -6.83 9.87 -18.11
C GLY A 355 -7.20 10.94 -17.09
N THR A 356 -7.00 12.21 -17.43
CA THR A 356 -7.34 13.34 -16.58
C THR A 356 -8.13 14.39 -17.35
N TRP A 357 -9.01 15.09 -16.65
CA TRP A 357 -9.71 16.29 -17.13
C TRP A 357 -9.63 17.38 -16.05
N SER A 358 -10.16 18.57 -16.35
CA SER A 358 -10.23 19.63 -15.34
C SER A 358 -11.13 19.21 -14.17
N GLY A 359 -10.53 18.99 -12.99
CA GLY A 359 -11.23 18.60 -11.78
C GLY A 359 -11.49 17.09 -11.65
N GLY A 360 -10.75 16.22 -12.37
CA GLY A 360 -10.92 14.79 -12.17
C GLY A 360 -9.95 13.88 -12.91
N PHE A 361 -10.10 12.59 -12.68
CA PHE A 361 -9.33 11.54 -13.36
C PHE A 361 -10.12 10.25 -13.49
N VAL A 362 -9.66 9.39 -14.38
CA VAL A 362 -10.03 7.98 -14.46
C VAL A 362 -8.76 7.13 -14.53
N SER A 363 -8.74 6.04 -13.80
CA SER A 363 -7.66 5.03 -13.84
C SER A 363 -8.24 3.65 -14.04
N PHE A 364 -7.73 2.93 -15.02
CA PHE A 364 -8.04 1.52 -15.26
C PHE A 364 -6.78 0.68 -15.04
N ARG A 365 -6.87 -0.29 -14.16
CA ARG A 365 -5.77 -1.19 -13.80
C ARG A 365 -6.19 -2.63 -14.01
N GLY A 366 -5.25 -3.46 -14.39
CA GLY A 366 -5.46 -4.89 -14.49
C GLY A 366 -4.19 -5.66 -14.22
N GLN A 367 -4.35 -6.86 -13.67
CA GLN A 367 -3.27 -7.81 -13.49
C GLN A 367 -3.74 -9.22 -13.75
N ALA A 368 -2.85 -10.03 -14.29
CA ALA A 368 -3.05 -11.44 -14.52
C ALA A 368 -1.78 -12.21 -14.14
N LEU A 369 -1.95 -13.28 -13.43
CA LEU A 369 -0.87 -14.20 -13.08
C LEU A 369 -1.39 -15.63 -13.09
N GLY A 370 -0.51 -16.57 -13.39
CA GLY A 370 -0.86 -17.98 -13.37
C GLY A 370 0.37 -18.86 -13.29
N MET A 371 0.17 -20.11 -12.95
CA MET A 371 1.17 -21.17 -12.99
C MET A 371 0.64 -22.30 -13.87
N TYR A 372 1.36 -22.61 -14.91
CA TYR A 372 1.07 -23.74 -15.81
C TYR A 372 2.06 -24.87 -15.57
N THR A 373 1.55 -26.06 -15.42
CA THR A 373 2.31 -27.31 -15.32
C THR A 373 1.94 -28.24 -16.46
N ARG A 374 2.50 -29.44 -16.51
CA ARG A 374 2.10 -30.45 -17.51
C ARG A 374 0.61 -30.84 -17.43
N SER A 375 -0.02 -30.70 -16.27
CA SER A 375 -1.44 -30.96 -16.06
C SER A 375 -2.35 -29.77 -16.44
N GLY A 376 -1.79 -28.69 -16.99
CA GLY A 376 -2.50 -27.48 -17.36
C GLY A 376 -2.32 -26.37 -16.35
N LEU A 377 -3.30 -25.46 -16.26
CA LEU A 377 -3.30 -24.35 -15.32
C LEU A 377 -3.41 -24.87 -13.88
N ASP A 378 -2.33 -24.73 -13.10
CA ASP A 378 -2.27 -25.14 -11.70
C ASP A 378 -2.92 -24.11 -10.77
N SER A 379 -2.63 -22.83 -11.00
CA SER A 379 -3.27 -21.74 -10.29
C SER A 379 -3.32 -20.49 -11.17
N GLY A 380 -4.31 -19.64 -10.95
CA GLY A 380 -4.42 -18.39 -11.70
C GLY A 380 -5.25 -17.35 -10.98
N ARG A 381 -4.90 -16.08 -11.19
CA ARG A 381 -5.63 -14.93 -10.69
C ARG A 381 -5.65 -13.83 -11.74
N VAL A 382 -6.84 -13.28 -11.98
CA VAL A 382 -7.04 -12.08 -12.81
C VAL A 382 -7.86 -11.10 -11.99
N THR A 383 -7.45 -9.86 -11.93
CA THR A 383 -8.21 -8.77 -11.32
C THR A 383 -8.12 -7.53 -12.20
N SER A 384 -9.18 -6.76 -12.21
CA SER A 384 -9.23 -5.46 -12.88
C SER A 384 -10.08 -4.48 -12.09
N ALA A 385 -9.69 -3.21 -12.09
CA ALA A 385 -10.43 -2.15 -11.44
C ALA A 385 -10.43 -0.87 -12.29
N ILE A 386 -11.54 -0.17 -12.27
CA ILE A 386 -11.68 1.18 -12.80
C ILE A 386 -12.08 2.10 -11.66
N THR A 387 -11.39 3.23 -11.52
CA THR A 387 -11.70 4.26 -10.53
C THR A 387 -11.81 5.59 -11.27
N ALA A 388 -12.94 6.26 -11.15
CA ALA A 388 -13.15 7.60 -11.68
C ALA A 388 -13.50 8.55 -10.53
N VAL A 389 -12.86 9.71 -10.51
CA VAL A 389 -13.02 10.70 -9.44
C VAL A 389 -13.19 12.07 -10.06
N THR A 390 -14.13 12.86 -9.53
CA THR A 390 -14.27 14.27 -9.88
C THR A 390 -14.47 15.15 -8.66
N THR A 391 -13.77 16.28 -8.65
CA THR A 391 -13.87 17.37 -7.67
C THR A 391 -14.45 18.63 -8.30
N SER A 392 -15.16 18.51 -9.45
CA SER A 392 -15.71 19.64 -10.19
C SER A 392 -16.83 20.37 -9.45
N LEU A 393 -17.44 19.74 -8.46
CA LEU A 393 -18.44 20.36 -7.60
C LEU A 393 -17.77 20.94 -6.35
N PRO A 394 -18.15 22.15 -5.91
CA PRO A 394 -17.57 22.79 -4.73
C PRO A 394 -17.73 21.91 -3.48
N SER A 395 -16.63 21.70 -2.75
CA SER A 395 -16.57 20.91 -1.50
C SER A 395 -17.05 19.46 -1.63
N GLN A 396 -17.10 18.91 -2.85
CA GLN A 396 -17.55 17.55 -3.11
C GLN A 396 -16.49 16.77 -3.91
N THR A 397 -16.34 15.49 -3.58
CA THR A 397 -15.54 14.54 -4.32
C THR A 397 -16.41 13.35 -4.66
N LEU A 398 -16.83 13.25 -5.92
CA LEU A 398 -17.59 12.11 -6.42
C LEU A 398 -16.64 11.01 -6.86
N ILE A 399 -16.90 9.78 -6.42
CA ILE A 399 -16.09 8.61 -6.70
C ILE A 399 -16.98 7.52 -7.29
N PHE A 400 -16.53 6.97 -8.40
CA PHE A 400 -17.02 5.73 -8.97
C PHE A 400 -15.87 4.72 -8.93
N HIS A 401 -16.12 3.56 -8.38
CA HIS A 401 -15.18 2.44 -8.38
C HIS A 401 -15.86 1.16 -8.79
N LEU A 402 -15.26 0.42 -9.70
CA LEU A 402 -15.72 -0.91 -10.12
C LEU A 402 -14.52 -1.85 -10.17
N GLU A 403 -14.58 -2.93 -9.42
CA GLU A 403 -13.55 -3.97 -9.39
C GLU A 403 -14.15 -5.33 -9.74
N GLY A 404 -13.41 -6.15 -10.46
CA GLY A 404 -13.78 -7.51 -10.81
C GLY A 404 -12.59 -8.46 -10.79
N GLY A 405 -12.85 -9.72 -10.45
CA GLY A 405 -11.78 -10.70 -10.36
C GLY A 405 -12.23 -12.15 -10.52
N ALA A 406 -11.28 -12.98 -10.90
CA ALA A 406 -11.44 -14.42 -10.94
C ALA A 406 -10.14 -15.12 -10.48
N VAL A 407 -10.29 -16.17 -9.69
CA VAL A 407 -9.21 -17.07 -9.29
C VAL A 407 -9.59 -18.51 -9.64
N THR A 408 -8.59 -19.32 -9.92
CA THR A 408 -8.80 -20.73 -10.21
C THR A 408 -7.72 -21.58 -9.55
N ARG A 409 -8.11 -22.73 -9.02
CA ARG A 409 -7.23 -23.68 -8.34
C ARG A 409 -6.29 -22.99 -7.33
N THR A 410 -6.83 -22.05 -6.57
CA THR A 410 -6.06 -21.37 -5.52
C THR A 410 -5.76 -22.32 -4.37
N ALA A 411 -4.66 -22.03 -3.67
CA ALA A 411 -4.41 -22.57 -2.36
C ALA A 411 -5.51 -22.12 -1.37
N PRO A 412 -5.76 -22.86 -0.28
CA PRO A 412 -6.70 -22.42 0.76
C PRO A 412 -6.43 -21.00 1.23
N GLY A 413 -7.48 -20.19 1.33
CA GLY A 413 -7.39 -18.77 1.69
C GLY A 413 -7.00 -17.84 0.53
N GLY A 414 -6.89 -18.36 -0.70
CA GLY A 414 -6.66 -17.55 -1.90
C GLY A 414 -7.92 -17.09 -2.62
N GLU A 415 -9.10 -17.44 -2.12
CA GLU A 415 -10.40 -16.99 -2.61
C GLU A 415 -10.62 -15.49 -2.32
N PHE A 416 -11.59 -14.91 -3.00
CA PHE A 416 -12.08 -13.59 -2.63
C PHE A 416 -12.99 -13.66 -1.41
N ASP A 417 -12.84 -12.69 -0.52
CA ASP A 417 -13.70 -12.47 0.63
C ASP A 417 -13.98 -10.97 0.72
N LEU A 418 -15.19 -10.57 0.33
CA LEU A 418 -15.57 -9.17 0.22
C LEU A 418 -16.37 -8.72 1.43
N TRP A 419 -15.88 -7.71 2.08
CA TRP A 419 -16.50 -7.02 3.20
C TRP A 419 -15.88 -5.64 3.35
N ARG A 420 -16.32 -4.82 4.31
CA ARG A 420 -15.82 -3.45 4.49
C ARG A 420 -14.29 -3.33 4.43
N ASP A 421 -13.58 -4.12 5.22
CA ASP A 421 -12.11 -4.06 5.30
C ASP A 421 -11.42 -4.90 4.21
N GLY A 422 -12.19 -5.66 3.43
CA GLY A 422 -11.75 -6.53 2.34
C GLY A 422 -12.20 -6.06 0.95
N ASN A 423 -12.32 -4.74 0.72
CA ASN A 423 -12.76 -4.15 -0.54
C ASN A 423 -14.10 -4.72 -1.00
N GLY A 424 -15.17 -4.40 -0.29
CA GLY A 424 -16.51 -4.88 -0.58
C GLY A 424 -17.59 -3.98 -0.01
N PRO A 425 -18.86 -4.37 -0.13
CA PRO A 425 -19.98 -3.61 0.39
C PRO A 425 -19.81 -3.32 1.89
N ARG A 426 -19.92 -2.04 2.26
CA ARG A 426 -19.45 -1.53 3.58
C ARG A 426 -20.30 -1.92 4.77
N LEU A 427 -21.55 -2.30 4.55
CA LEU A 427 -22.45 -2.69 5.64
C LEU A 427 -22.55 -4.21 5.82
N PHE A 428 -21.67 -4.98 5.20
CA PHE A 428 -21.61 -6.43 5.33
C PHE A 428 -20.39 -6.88 6.13
N GLY A 429 -20.55 -7.93 6.91
CA GLY A 429 -19.49 -8.54 7.71
C GLY A 429 -18.57 -9.43 6.87
N ALA A 430 -17.49 -9.89 7.48
CA ALA A 430 -16.57 -10.84 6.88
C ALA A 430 -17.27 -12.15 6.51
N HIS A 431 -16.78 -12.83 5.47
CA HIS A 431 -17.19 -14.16 4.99
C HIS A 431 -18.59 -14.27 4.38
N VAL A 432 -19.37 -13.18 4.37
CA VAL A 432 -20.69 -13.15 3.69
C VAL A 432 -20.54 -13.41 2.20
N PHE A 433 -19.50 -12.85 1.58
CA PHE A 433 -19.25 -12.99 0.14
C PHE A 433 -17.87 -13.63 -0.07
N THR A 434 -17.84 -14.95 -0.15
CA THR A 434 -16.63 -15.72 -0.41
C THR A 434 -16.75 -16.48 -1.73
N GLY A 435 -15.68 -16.52 -2.52
CA GLY A 435 -15.71 -17.24 -3.78
C GLY A 435 -14.50 -17.13 -4.67
N SER A 436 -14.54 -17.85 -5.79
CA SER A 436 -13.50 -17.81 -6.81
C SER A 436 -13.69 -16.68 -7.84
N ARG A 437 -14.78 -15.96 -7.78
CA ARG A 437 -15.10 -14.79 -8.61
C ARG A 437 -15.68 -13.70 -7.77
N MET A 438 -15.44 -12.45 -8.16
CA MET A 438 -15.97 -11.30 -7.45
C MET A 438 -16.31 -10.16 -8.40
N VAL A 439 -17.21 -9.32 -7.95
CA VAL A 439 -17.46 -7.98 -8.47
C VAL A 439 -17.79 -7.05 -7.32
N TRP A 440 -17.29 -5.83 -7.39
CA TRP A 440 -17.62 -4.76 -6.44
C TRP A 440 -17.74 -3.43 -7.15
N LEU A 441 -18.88 -2.77 -6.96
CA LEU A 441 -19.18 -1.42 -7.40
C LEU A 441 -19.34 -0.54 -6.16
N ALA A 442 -18.70 0.61 -6.12
CA ALA A 442 -18.89 1.62 -5.09
C ALA A 442 -19.11 3.00 -5.72
N LEU A 443 -20.10 3.71 -5.22
CA LEU A 443 -20.38 5.11 -5.50
C LEU A 443 -20.31 5.89 -4.20
N ASP A 444 -19.50 6.93 -4.16
CA ASP A 444 -19.29 7.77 -2.98
C ASP A 444 -19.39 9.24 -3.37
N ASP A 445 -20.16 10.02 -2.61
CA ASP A 445 -20.16 11.47 -2.72
C ASP A 445 -19.63 12.06 -1.39
N ARG A 446 -18.36 12.40 -1.37
CA ARG A 446 -17.67 12.93 -0.18
C ARG A 446 -17.83 14.44 -0.10
N ILE A 447 -18.72 14.88 0.76
CA ILE A 447 -19.05 16.30 0.97
C ILE A 447 -18.29 16.82 2.19
N THR A 448 -17.39 17.77 1.97
CA THR A 448 -16.66 18.44 3.05
C THR A 448 -17.52 19.55 3.64
N LEU A 449 -17.95 19.37 4.90
CA LEU A 449 -18.73 20.36 5.64
C LEU A 449 -17.84 21.43 6.30
N LYS A 450 -16.72 21.00 6.87
CA LYS A 450 -15.67 21.84 7.45
C LYS A 450 -14.32 21.23 7.11
N SER A 451 -13.51 21.98 6.39
CA SER A 451 -12.16 21.53 6.02
C SER A 451 -11.25 21.46 7.25
N GLU A 452 -11.44 22.34 8.21
CA GLU A 452 -10.64 22.36 9.43
C GLU A 452 -11.46 22.91 10.62
N VAL A 453 -11.50 22.15 11.72
CA VAL A 453 -12.09 22.52 13.00
C VAL A 453 -10.97 22.50 14.04
N TRP A 454 -10.76 23.61 14.75
CA TRP A 454 -9.68 23.83 15.74
C TRP A 454 -8.27 23.55 15.19
N SER A 455 -8.08 23.67 13.90
CA SER A 455 -6.83 23.29 13.21
C SER A 455 -6.40 21.84 13.44
N LEU A 456 -7.35 20.92 13.74
CA LEU A 456 -7.07 19.52 14.07
C LEU A 456 -7.88 18.54 13.24
N PHE A 457 -9.15 18.83 12.95
CA PHE A 457 -10.06 17.86 12.32
C PHE A 457 -10.81 18.46 11.14
N GLY A 458 -10.97 17.67 10.08
CA GLY A 458 -11.96 17.89 9.04
C GLY A 458 -13.24 17.11 9.35
N LEU A 459 -14.38 17.66 8.93
CA LEU A 459 -15.69 17.07 9.09
C LEU A 459 -16.40 17.01 7.74
N GLY A 460 -17.00 15.88 7.44
CA GLY A 460 -17.75 15.67 6.20
C GLY A 460 -18.83 14.61 6.34
N ILE A 461 -19.61 14.48 5.29
CA ILE A 461 -20.56 13.38 5.12
C ILE A 461 -20.30 12.71 3.77
N ALA A 462 -20.73 11.45 3.64
CA ALA A 462 -20.65 10.73 2.38
C ALA A 462 -21.92 9.88 2.20
N PRO A 463 -22.89 10.35 1.39
CA PRO A 463 -23.86 9.45 0.77
C PRO A 463 -23.15 8.40 -0.06
N PHE A 464 -23.59 7.14 0.02
CA PHE A 464 -22.94 6.04 -0.68
C PHE A 464 -23.93 5.00 -1.20
N TYR A 465 -23.47 4.27 -2.21
CA TYR A 465 -24.09 3.06 -2.70
C TYR A 465 -23.01 2.05 -3.06
N ASP A 466 -23.07 0.85 -2.47
CA ASP A 466 -22.22 -0.27 -2.84
C ASP A 466 -23.08 -1.42 -3.38
N TRP A 467 -22.55 -2.12 -4.37
CA TRP A 467 -23.11 -3.36 -4.90
C TRP A 467 -22.00 -4.34 -5.21
N GLY A 468 -22.19 -5.59 -4.84
CA GLY A 468 -21.20 -6.60 -5.19
C GLY A 468 -21.37 -7.90 -4.43
N GLY A 469 -20.38 -8.74 -4.60
CA GLY A 469 -20.30 -10.03 -3.93
C GLY A 469 -19.22 -10.92 -4.51
N ALA A 470 -19.04 -12.08 -3.88
CA ALA A 470 -18.18 -13.13 -4.38
C ALA A 470 -18.92 -14.48 -4.33
N TRP A 471 -18.58 -15.36 -5.28
CA TRP A 471 -19.28 -16.62 -5.48
C TRP A 471 -18.37 -17.68 -6.11
N TYR A 472 -18.77 -18.94 -5.96
CA TYR A 472 -18.19 -20.07 -6.71
C TYR A 472 -19.02 -20.36 -7.97
N GLY A 473 -18.34 -20.82 -9.02
CA GLY A 473 -19.00 -21.13 -10.30
C GLY A 473 -19.00 -19.96 -11.29
N ILE A 474 -19.79 -20.08 -12.37
CA ILE A 474 -19.78 -19.14 -13.50
C ILE A 474 -20.80 -18.02 -13.32
N GLN A 475 -21.98 -18.35 -12.82
CA GLN A 475 -23.07 -17.39 -12.64
C GLN A 475 -22.94 -16.63 -11.33
N PRO A 476 -23.18 -15.31 -11.31
CA PRO A 476 -23.26 -14.54 -10.08
C PRO A 476 -24.40 -15.09 -9.22
N SER A 477 -24.07 -15.72 -8.12
CA SER A 477 -25.05 -16.40 -7.26
C SER A 477 -25.19 -15.77 -5.89
N ARG A 478 -24.30 -14.83 -5.52
CA ARG A 478 -24.28 -14.23 -4.20
C ARG A 478 -23.80 -12.78 -4.28
N THR A 479 -24.73 -11.88 -4.57
CA THR A 479 -24.50 -10.43 -4.60
C THR A 479 -25.51 -9.72 -3.72
N ALA A 480 -25.15 -8.56 -3.22
CA ALA A 480 -26.00 -7.69 -2.43
C ALA A 480 -25.68 -6.23 -2.71
N SER A 481 -26.51 -5.35 -2.20
CA SER A 481 -26.28 -3.91 -2.23
C SER A 481 -26.52 -3.31 -0.86
N ASP A 482 -25.85 -2.20 -0.60
CA ASP A 482 -26.16 -1.31 0.50
C ASP A 482 -26.11 0.15 0.03
N ALA A 483 -26.91 0.99 0.70
CA ALA A 483 -26.97 2.41 0.45
C ALA A 483 -27.20 3.15 1.78
N GLY A 484 -26.55 4.27 1.96
CA GLY A 484 -26.65 5.02 3.21
C GLY A 484 -25.89 6.33 3.21
N ILE A 485 -25.64 6.81 4.43
CA ILE A 485 -24.85 8.02 4.67
C ILE A 485 -23.78 7.69 5.71
N ALA A 486 -22.57 8.15 5.47
CA ALA A 486 -21.47 8.10 6.42
C ALA A 486 -21.15 9.51 6.95
N LEU A 487 -20.96 9.64 8.24
CA LEU A 487 -20.30 10.78 8.88
C LEU A 487 -18.79 10.52 8.82
N ARG A 488 -18.01 11.49 8.33
CA ARG A 488 -16.57 11.40 8.14
C ARG A 488 -15.86 12.41 9.04
N VAL A 489 -14.91 11.93 9.82
CA VAL A 489 -14.05 12.78 10.67
C VAL A 489 -12.61 12.34 10.48
N GLY A 490 -11.73 13.26 10.15
CA GLY A 490 -10.32 12.93 9.94
C GLY A 490 -9.40 14.05 10.38
N PRO A 491 -8.16 13.72 10.79
CA PRO A 491 -7.19 14.71 11.20
C PRO A 491 -6.69 15.51 9.99
N THR A 492 -6.47 16.82 10.19
CA THR A 492 -5.94 17.71 9.14
C THR A 492 -4.41 17.87 9.23
N ARG A 493 -3.83 17.64 10.41
CA ARG A 493 -2.39 17.83 10.65
C ARG A 493 -1.62 16.54 10.90
N SER A 494 -2.32 15.43 11.09
CA SER A 494 -1.70 14.10 11.17
C SER A 494 -1.46 13.52 9.78
N ILE A 495 -0.27 13.05 9.51
CA ILE A 495 0.09 12.47 8.22
C ILE A 495 -0.35 11.00 8.13
N GLY A 496 -0.44 10.32 9.26
CA GLY A 496 -0.82 8.93 9.33
C GLY A 496 -2.21 8.66 9.89
N GLY A 497 -2.98 9.71 10.16
CA GLY A 497 -4.33 9.58 10.70
C GLY A 497 -5.34 9.26 9.58
N ASP A 498 -6.04 8.15 9.76
CA ASP A 498 -7.11 7.75 8.86
C ASP A 498 -8.38 8.58 9.13
N VAL A 499 -9.18 8.76 8.09
CA VAL A 499 -10.54 9.28 8.24
C VAL A 499 -11.39 8.19 8.88
N ILE A 500 -12.06 8.51 9.98
CA ILE A 500 -13.03 7.62 10.62
C ILE A 500 -14.39 7.88 10.00
N GLU A 501 -15.08 6.81 9.66
CA GLU A 501 -16.44 6.84 9.11
C GLU A 501 -17.41 6.10 10.02
N PHE A 502 -18.48 6.78 10.42
CA PHE A 502 -19.67 6.18 10.99
C PHE A 502 -20.75 6.15 9.90
N ALA A 503 -21.05 4.96 9.39
CA ALA A 503 -22.01 4.77 8.31
C ALA A 503 -23.27 4.06 8.82
N VAL A 504 -24.43 4.53 8.36
CA VAL A 504 -25.75 3.93 8.57
C VAL A 504 -26.45 3.80 7.23
N GLY A 505 -27.06 2.64 6.97
CA GLY A 505 -27.76 2.45 5.70
C GLY A 505 -28.60 1.18 5.65
N TYR A 506 -29.22 1.01 4.50
CA TYR A 506 -30.11 -0.09 4.18
C TYR A 506 -29.41 -1.11 3.29
N ARG A 507 -29.55 -2.39 3.61
CA ARG A 507 -28.97 -3.53 2.91
C ARG A 507 -30.04 -4.36 2.22
N SER A 508 -29.73 -4.90 1.04
CA SER A 508 -30.59 -5.84 0.33
C SER A 508 -29.80 -6.89 -0.43
N GLY A 509 -30.38 -8.05 -0.66
CA GLY A 509 -29.76 -9.14 -1.41
C GLY A 509 -29.23 -10.27 -0.53
N ALA A 510 -28.20 -10.97 -1.01
CA ALA A 510 -27.65 -12.14 -0.34
C ALA A 510 -27.00 -11.77 1.01
N GLY A 511 -27.14 -12.64 2.00
CA GLY A 511 -26.56 -12.43 3.35
C GLY A 511 -27.34 -11.47 4.25
N VAL A 512 -28.50 -10.96 3.80
CA VAL A 512 -29.39 -10.15 4.62
C VAL A 512 -30.46 -11.05 5.23
N GLU A 513 -30.51 -11.11 6.56
CA GLU A 513 -31.57 -11.82 7.27
C GLU A 513 -32.90 -11.07 7.16
N PRO A 514 -34.04 -11.78 7.03
CA PRO A 514 -35.36 -11.15 7.02
C PRO A 514 -35.56 -10.20 8.21
N GLY A 515 -35.97 -8.96 7.93
CA GLY A 515 -36.18 -7.92 8.93
C GLY A 515 -34.93 -7.19 9.42
N LYS A 516 -33.70 -7.61 9.04
CA LYS A 516 -32.45 -6.97 9.44
C LYS A 516 -31.80 -6.18 8.31
N HIS A 517 -32.56 -5.34 7.64
CA HIS A 517 -32.10 -4.55 6.52
C HIS A 517 -31.24 -3.35 6.90
N TRP A 518 -31.49 -2.76 8.07
CA TRP A 518 -30.69 -1.63 8.57
C TRP A 518 -29.43 -2.10 9.27
N ALA A 519 -28.33 -1.44 8.97
CA ALA A 519 -27.05 -1.68 9.62
C ALA A 519 -26.30 -0.37 9.83
N ALA A 520 -25.45 -0.39 10.84
CA ALA A 520 -24.50 0.67 11.13
C ALA A 520 -23.10 0.08 11.27
N THR A 521 -22.09 0.85 10.89
CA THR A 521 -20.69 0.47 11.05
C THR A 521 -19.84 1.69 11.38
N LEU A 522 -18.80 1.48 12.16
CA LEU A 522 -17.80 2.48 12.51
C LEU A 522 -16.43 1.89 12.15
N GLY A 523 -15.57 2.64 11.48
CA GLY A 523 -14.23 2.18 11.14
C GLY A 523 -13.50 3.20 10.30
N THR A 524 -12.36 2.83 9.76
CA THR A 524 -11.63 3.68 8.80
C THR A 524 -12.40 3.81 7.50
N GLY A 525 -12.28 4.97 6.84
CA GLY A 525 -12.90 5.22 5.55
C GLY A 525 -12.36 4.27 4.46
N ILE A 526 -13.17 4.04 3.44
CA ILE A 526 -12.75 3.23 2.28
C ILE A 526 -11.74 4.02 1.46
N PHE A 527 -10.60 3.40 1.16
CA PHE A 527 -9.55 3.95 0.30
C PHE A 527 -9.67 3.36 -1.10
N TYR A 528 -9.98 4.21 -2.06
CA TYR A 528 -9.96 3.84 -3.48
C TYR A 528 -8.57 4.10 -4.05
N ARG A 529 -7.93 3.06 -4.60
CA ARG A 529 -6.59 3.12 -5.19
C ARG A 529 -6.61 2.90 -6.68
#